data_39a4627692d92f6fe9b7567270e89cf0
#
_entry.id   39a4627692d92f6fe9b7567270e89cf0
#
_cell.length_a   1.000
_cell.length_b   1.000
_cell.length_c   1.000
_cell.angle_alpha   90.00
_cell.angle_beta   90.00
_cell.angle_gamma   90.00
#
_symmetry.space_group_name_H-M   'P 1'
#
loop_
_entity.id
_entity.type
_entity.pdbx_description
1 polymer ?
#
loop_
_entity_poly.entity_id
_entity_poly.type
_entity_poly.pdbx_seq_one_letter_code
_entity_poly.pdbx_strand_id
1 'polypeptide(L)'
;MQFEVSKTILLKALSDVNGAVEKKNTIPVLQNIKIEAKNNQVFLFATDMDILITSHFECQISTEGSTTVLAQTFFDIIRKIPDGIISINLENENLLQIKLGKSRYKVSCIDPAEFPIISSEELTDEIELDAQTLAKMISKTQFAISNDETRYYLNGLFLHSLQENNNYYLHTVATDGHRMALSSLFTGIAKEFGIIVPKKTVSEIKRIIENTKKVSLAVSRVKIKIVCDKTTIISKLIDGEFPPYDKVLPKNNFNIVNIKRKDLFDCLDRISILANDKHRSVKIKLFENKFCLQVGDDVNPLAYEELDVVYNDNKIESGFNSKYLLDIIAQIEKEEVVIKFNDGFSPALIESSDSNSLFVIMPVRI
;
A
#
# COMPACT_ATOMS: atom_id res chain seq x y z
N MET A 1 24.40 -26.81 5.99
CA MET A 1 24.35 -25.54 5.24
C MET A 1 25.44 -24.61 5.73
N GLN A 2 26.29 -24.09 4.81
CA GLN A 2 27.35 -23.12 5.16
C GLN A 2 27.62 -22.19 3.98
N PHE A 3 27.61 -20.86 4.24
CA PHE A 3 27.89 -19.83 3.24
C PHE A 3 28.43 -18.54 3.89
N GLU A 4 29.03 -17.69 3.06
CA GLU A 4 29.52 -16.36 3.45
C GLU A 4 28.89 -15.27 2.61
N VAL A 5 28.47 -14.16 3.24
CA VAL A 5 27.77 -13.07 2.59
C VAL A 5 28.10 -11.74 3.27
N SER A 6 28.10 -10.62 2.51
CA SER A 6 28.21 -9.30 3.11
C SER A 6 26.95 -8.94 3.89
N LYS A 7 27.12 -8.24 5.03
CA LYS A 7 26.00 -7.73 5.82
C LYS A 7 24.97 -6.98 4.97
N THR A 8 25.43 -6.10 4.10
CA THR A 8 24.55 -5.24 3.26
C THR A 8 23.62 -6.07 2.38
N ILE A 9 24.15 -7.12 1.73
CA ILE A 9 23.35 -8.02 0.86
C ILE A 9 22.32 -8.79 1.71
N LEU A 10 22.78 -9.41 2.81
CA LEU A 10 21.90 -10.20 3.66
C LEU A 10 20.82 -9.34 4.33
N LEU A 11 21.17 -8.15 4.81
CA LEU A 11 20.21 -7.24 5.44
C LEU A 11 19.14 -6.74 4.45
N LYS A 12 19.52 -6.46 3.20
CA LYS A 12 18.57 -6.10 2.15
C LYS A 12 17.58 -7.23 1.91
N ALA A 13 18.06 -8.44 1.65
CA ALA A 13 17.21 -9.60 1.39
C ALA A 13 16.28 -9.93 2.59
N LEU A 14 16.80 -9.82 3.82
CA LEU A 14 16.00 -9.97 5.03
C LEU A 14 14.92 -8.88 5.16
N SER A 15 15.25 -7.64 4.83
CA SER A 15 14.29 -6.54 4.84
C SER A 15 13.15 -6.79 3.83
N ASP A 16 13.48 -7.33 2.66
CA ASP A 16 12.49 -7.62 1.62
C ASP A 16 11.45 -8.66 2.07
N VAL A 17 11.88 -9.73 2.75
CA VAL A 17 10.97 -10.81 3.16
C VAL A 17 10.26 -10.57 4.49
N ASN A 18 10.82 -9.72 5.36
CA ASN A 18 10.35 -9.56 6.76
C ASN A 18 8.89 -9.06 6.87
N GLY A 19 8.36 -8.39 5.84
CA GLY A 19 6.99 -7.90 5.83
C GLY A 19 5.92 -9.00 5.77
N ALA A 20 6.25 -10.20 5.28
CA ALA A 20 5.34 -11.33 5.30
C ALA A 20 5.23 -11.98 6.71
N VAL A 21 6.25 -11.82 7.56
CA VAL A 21 6.28 -12.45 8.88
C VAL A 21 5.24 -11.86 9.82
N GLU A 22 4.49 -12.71 10.52
CA GLU A 22 3.61 -12.29 11.61
C GLU A 22 4.30 -12.48 12.97
N LYS A 23 4.38 -11.39 13.73
CA LYS A 23 5.03 -11.38 15.04
C LYS A 23 4.30 -12.19 16.11
N LYS A 24 3.01 -12.39 15.96
CA LYS A 24 2.15 -13.16 16.87
C LYS A 24 1.32 -14.14 16.07
N ASN A 25 1.84 -15.35 15.86
CA ASN A 25 1.12 -16.43 15.21
C ASN A 25 1.09 -17.64 16.13
N THR A 26 0.00 -18.41 16.11
CA THR A 26 -0.15 -19.67 16.86
C THR A 26 0.69 -20.79 16.26
N ILE A 27 1.09 -20.68 15.01
CA ILE A 27 1.95 -21.65 14.30
C ILE A 27 3.39 -21.12 14.34
N PRO A 28 4.28 -21.74 15.14
CA PRO A 28 5.63 -21.20 15.40
C PRO A 28 6.48 -20.97 14.14
N VAL A 29 6.40 -21.87 13.14
CA VAL A 29 7.21 -21.78 11.93
C VAL A 29 6.86 -20.54 11.06
N LEU A 30 5.66 -19.95 11.19
CA LEU A 30 5.28 -18.72 10.49
C LEU A 30 5.93 -17.46 11.07
N GLN A 31 6.54 -17.56 12.26
CA GLN A 31 7.38 -16.51 12.82
C GLN A 31 8.83 -16.59 12.31
N ASN A 32 9.16 -17.64 11.53
CA ASN A 32 10.48 -17.88 11.01
C ASN A 32 10.64 -17.42 9.56
N ILE A 33 11.89 -17.18 9.17
CA ILE A 33 12.34 -17.12 7.79
C ILE A 33 12.96 -18.46 7.45
N LYS A 34 12.55 -19.08 6.35
CA LYS A 34 13.25 -20.24 5.78
C LYS A 34 14.43 -19.73 4.97
N ILE A 35 15.58 -20.35 5.15
CA ILE A 35 16.82 -20.10 4.44
C ILE A 35 17.15 -21.38 3.65
N GLU A 36 17.37 -21.25 2.35
CA GLU A 36 17.78 -22.36 1.48
C GLU A 36 19.00 -21.93 0.68
N ALA A 37 20.11 -22.65 0.85
CA ALA A 37 21.38 -22.44 0.14
C ALA A 37 21.56 -23.52 -0.90
N LYS A 38 21.54 -23.17 -2.19
CA LYS A 38 21.63 -24.10 -3.32
C LYS A 38 22.15 -23.40 -4.57
N ASN A 39 23.00 -24.10 -5.34
CA ASN A 39 23.50 -23.64 -6.64
C ASN A 39 24.14 -22.23 -6.59
N ASN A 40 24.97 -21.94 -5.59
CA ASN A 40 25.58 -20.63 -5.32
C ASN A 40 24.57 -19.48 -5.13
N GLN A 41 23.34 -19.79 -4.78
CA GLN A 41 22.30 -18.83 -4.42
C GLN A 41 21.72 -19.16 -3.06
N VAL A 42 21.42 -18.14 -2.29
CA VAL A 42 20.67 -18.28 -1.05
C VAL A 42 19.30 -17.64 -1.24
N PHE A 43 18.27 -18.41 -0.96
CA PHE A 43 16.87 -18.00 -1.00
C PHE A 43 16.36 -17.81 0.44
N LEU A 44 15.67 -16.71 0.66
CA LEU A 44 14.95 -16.41 1.90
C LEU A 44 13.45 -16.43 1.61
N PHE A 45 12.69 -17.12 2.45
CA PHE A 45 11.23 -17.22 2.33
C PHE A 45 10.58 -16.79 3.63
N ALA A 46 9.54 -15.97 3.54
CA ALA A 46 8.68 -15.63 4.66
C ALA A 46 7.21 -15.66 4.23
N THR A 47 6.33 -16.15 5.09
CA THR A 47 4.90 -16.28 4.79
C THR A 47 4.06 -16.23 6.06
N ASP A 48 2.82 -15.75 5.91
CA ASP A 48 1.73 -15.88 6.89
C ASP A 48 0.61 -16.81 6.40
N MET A 49 0.85 -17.56 5.29
CA MET A 49 -0.06 -18.42 4.56
C MET A 49 -1.01 -17.70 3.58
N ASP A 50 -1.09 -16.38 3.61
CA ASP A 50 -1.84 -15.58 2.64
C ASP A 50 -0.92 -14.83 1.69
N ILE A 51 0.24 -14.40 2.17
CA ILE A 51 1.33 -13.83 1.37
C ILE A 51 2.61 -14.65 1.57
N LEU A 52 3.33 -14.92 0.49
CA LEU A 52 4.68 -15.45 0.47
C LEU A 52 5.60 -14.43 -0.20
N ILE A 53 6.65 -14.02 0.49
CA ILE A 53 7.71 -13.20 -0.08
C ILE A 53 8.99 -14.01 -0.12
N THR A 54 9.61 -14.07 -1.30
CA THR A 54 10.89 -14.72 -1.52
C THR A 54 11.89 -13.70 -2.03
N SER A 55 13.08 -13.67 -1.44
CA SER A 55 14.20 -12.89 -1.96
C SER A 55 15.45 -13.78 -2.06
N HIS A 56 16.30 -13.53 -3.05
CA HIS A 56 17.51 -14.32 -3.21
C HIS A 56 18.73 -13.46 -3.50
N PHE A 57 19.90 -14.02 -3.22
CA PHE A 57 21.19 -13.41 -3.57
C PHE A 57 22.23 -14.47 -3.90
N GLU A 58 23.21 -14.08 -4.68
CA GLU A 58 24.37 -14.91 -5.02
C GLU A 58 25.44 -14.80 -3.94
N CYS A 59 26.01 -15.93 -3.55
CA CYS A 59 27.14 -15.97 -2.63
C CYS A 59 27.91 -17.29 -2.78
N GLN A 60 29.11 -17.36 -2.19
CA GLN A 60 29.89 -18.57 -2.14
C GLN A 60 29.28 -19.52 -1.10
N ILE A 61 28.79 -20.68 -1.55
CA ILE A 61 28.22 -21.73 -0.70
C ILE A 61 29.27 -22.84 -0.53
N SER A 62 29.66 -23.10 0.70
CA SER A 62 30.57 -24.22 1.04
C SER A 62 29.80 -25.53 1.22
N THR A 63 28.58 -25.46 1.76
CA THR A 63 27.70 -26.61 1.97
C THR A 63 26.26 -26.20 1.72
N GLU A 64 25.59 -26.87 0.81
CA GLU A 64 24.16 -26.67 0.56
C GLU A 64 23.30 -27.18 1.72
N GLY A 65 22.04 -26.73 1.77
CA GLY A 65 21.05 -27.18 2.73
C GLY A 65 20.01 -26.10 3.03
N SER A 66 19.12 -26.40 3.96
CA SER A 66 18.05 -25.51 4.36
C SER A 66 17.79 -25.56 5.86
N THR A 67 17.21 -24.47 6.40
CA THR A 67 16.77 -24.39 7.79
C THR A 67 15.73 -23.28 7.92
N THR A 68 15.11 -23.15 9.10
CA THR A 68 14.31 -21.97 9.44
C THR A 68 14.84 -21.32 10.71
N VAL A 69 14.72 -20.01 10.82
CA VAL A 69 15.20 -19.23 11.95
C VAL A 69 14.19 -18.14 12.32
N LEU A 70 14.05 -17.83 13.63
CA LEU A 70 13.15 -16.80 14.10
C LEU A 70 13.50 -15.44 13.45
N ALA A 71 12.58 -14.94 12.63
CA ALA A 71 12.79 -13.77 11.75
C ALA A 71 13.25 -12.53 12.53
N GLN A 72 12.54 -12.17 13.61
CA GLN A 72 12.84 -10.98 14.40
C GLN A 72 14.25 -11.03 15.01
N THR A 73 14.62 -12.18 15.61
CA THR A 73 15.93 -12.34 16.24
C THR A 73 17.05 -12.29 15.19
N PHE A 74 16.86 -13.00 14.07
CA PHE A 74 17.86 -13.03 13.00
C PHE A 74 18.04 -11.64 12.37
N PHE A 75 16.93 -10.96 12.03
CA PHE A 75 16.96 -9.60 11.49
C PHE A 75 17.66 -8.62 12.45
N ASP A 76 17.33 -8.65 13.75
CA ASP A 76 17.92 -7.74 14.74
C ASP A 76 19.42 -7.97 14.94
N ILE A 77 19.88 -9.24 14.93
CA ILE A 77 21.30 -9.57 14.98
C ILE A 77 22.01 -8.96 13.76
N ILE A 78 21.53 -9.30 12.53
CA ILE A 78 22.17 -8.84 11.28
C ILE A 78 22.17 -7.32 11.19
N ARG A 79 21.10 -6.64 11.62
CA ARG A 79 21.02 -5.18 11.63
C ARG A 79 22.04 -4.53 12.54
N LYS A 80 22.28 -5.11 13.74
CA LYS A 80 23.11 -4.52 14.79
C LYS A 80 24.61 -4.86 14.71
N ILE A 81 24.99 -5.96 14.07
CA ILE A 81 26.41 -6.29 13.90
C ILE A 81 27.11 -5.25 13.00
N PRO A 82 28.45 -5.03 13.15
CA PRO A 82 29.21 -4.16 12.27
C PRO A 82 29.17 -4.60 10.79
N ASP A 83 29.58 -3.72 9.88
CA ASP A 83 29.72 -4.09 8.47
C ASP A 83 30.86 -5.08 8.28
N GLY A 84 30.70 -6.04 7.36
CA GLY A 84 31.69 -7.06 7.08
C GLY A 84 31.08 -8.30 6.42
N ILE A 85 31.92 -9.31 6.27
CA ILE A 85 31.52 -10.63 5.75
C ILE A 85 31.04 -11.49 6.92
N ILE A 86 29.81 -11.94 6.80
CA ILE A 86 29.13 -12.80 7.79
C ILE A 86 29.23 -14.23 7.31
N SER A 87 29.72 -15.11 8.17
CA SER A 87 29.67 -16.56 7.96
C SER A 87 28.45 -17.14 8.67
N ILE A 88 27.62 -17.83 7.93
CA ILE A 88 26.41 -18.54 8.38
C ILE A 88 26.69 -20.02 8.30
N ASN A 89 26.51 -20.74 9.41
CA ASN A 89 26.76 -22.17 9.50
C ASN A 89 25.67 -22.88 10.32
N LEU A 90 25.03 -23.88 9.76
CA LEU A 90 24.14 -24.78 10.46
C LEU A 90 24.99 -25.87 11.15
N GLU A 91 25.19 -25.74 12.47
CA GLU A 91 26.03 -26.67 13.25
C GLU A 91 25.39 -28.07 13.36
N ASN A 92 24.06 -28.07 13.55
CA ASN A 92 23.22 -29.27 13.56
C ASN A 92 21.81 -28.85 13.09
N GLU A 93 20.88 -29.77 12.99
CA GLU A 93 19.52 -29.50 12.46
C GLU A 93 18.78 -28.36 13.17
N ASN A 94 19.15 -28.04 14.42
CA ASN A 94 18.42 -27.13 15.28
C ASN A 94 19.19 -25.86 15.69
N LEU A 95 20.41 -25.64 15.18
CA LEU A 95 21.25 -24.54 15.65
C LEU A 95 22.01 -23.84 14.53
N LEU A 96 21.60 -22.62 14.21
CA LEU A 96 22.28 -21.73 13.25
C LEU A 96 23.31 -20.87 13.96
N GLN A 97 24.56 -20.95 13.54
CA GLN A 97 25.65 -20.10 14.01
C GLN A 97 25.87 -18.94 13.01
N ILE A 98 25.97 -17.73 13.55
CA ILE A 98 26.29 -16.49 12.83
C ILE A 98 27.62 -15.98 13.36
N LYS A 99 28.61 -15.79 12.49
CA LYS A 99 29.94 -15.27 12.85
C LYS A 99 30.29 -14.02 12.07
N LEU A 100 30.88 -13.06 12.79
CA LEU A 100 31.53 -11.88 12.19
C LEU A 100 32.75 -11.52 13.04
N GLY A 101 33.94 -11.69 12.49
CA GLY A 101 35.18 -11.49 13.24
C GLY A 101 35.23 -12.32 14.52
N LYS A 102 35.27 -11.67 15.69
CA LYS A 102 35.26 -12.32 17.01
C LYS A 102 33.85 -12.56 17.55
N SER A 103 32.84 -11.97 16.96
CA SER A 103 31.43 -12.12 17.41
C SER A 103 30.83 -13.42 16.91
N ARG A 104 30.13 -14.11 17.82
CA ARG A 104 29.45 -15.38 17.53
C ARG A 104 28.07 -15.37 18.17
N TYR A 105 27.04 -15.70 17.38
CA TYR A 105 25.67 -15.85 17.84
C TYR A 105 25.17 -17.24 17.47
N LYS A 106 24.32 -17.81 18.29
CA LYS A 106 23.64 -19.09 18.03
C LYS A 106 22.15 -18.88 18.18
N VAL A 107 21.39 -19.29 17.18
CA VAL A 107 19.94 -19.13 17.10
C VAL A 107 19.30 -20.49 16.85
N SER A 108 18.25 -20.80 17.59
CA SER A 108 17.51 -22.06 17.42
C SER A 108 16.76 -22.06 16.09
N CYS A 109 16.67 -23.23 15.48
CA CYS A 109 16.02 -23.50 14.21
C CYS A 109 14.85 -24.47 14.38
N ILE A 110 13.90 -24.41 13.43
CA ILE A 110 12.83 -25.39 13.26
C ILE A 110 13.06 -26.09 11.92
N ASP A 111 12.65 -27.36 11.79
CA ASP A 111 12.77 -28.13 10.57
C ASP A 111 12.17 -27.38 9.37
N PRO A 112 12.92 -27.16 8.28
CA PRO A 112 12.43 -26.48 7.08
C PRO A 112 11.29 -27.24 6.37
N ALA A 113 11.08 -28.53 6.65
CA ALA A 113 9.95 -29.28 6.13
C ALA A 113 8.59 -28.82 6.67
N GLU A 114 8.57 -28.20 7.85
CA GLU A 114 7.34 -27.61 8.44
C GLU A 114 6.93 -26.29 7.78
N PHE A 115 7.82 -25.65 6.99
CA PHE A 115 7.57 -24.35 6.41
C PHE A 115 6.64 -24.44 5.19
N PRO A 116 5.46 -23.78 5.23
CA PRO A 116 4.50 -23.84 4.11
C PRO A 116 4.95 -22.98 2.92
N ILE A 117 4.72 -23.47 1.72
CA ILE A 117 5.02 -22.78 0.46
C ILE A 117 3.73 -22.59 -0.32
N ILE A 118 3.47 -21.36 -0.80
CA ILE A 118 2.37 -21.05 -1.71
C ILE A 118 2.83 -21.33 -3.14
N SER A 119 2.14 -22.24 -3.83
CA SER A 119 2.44 -22.56 -5.24
C SER A 119 2.09 -21.40 -6.17
N SER A 120 2.90 -21.21 -7.24
CA SER A 120 2.71 -20.22 -8.31
C SER A 120 2.41 -20.83 -9.68
N GLU A 121 2.13 -22.13 -9.76
CA GLU A 121 2.03 -22.88 -11.03
C GLU A 121 0.94 -22.35 -11.99
N GLU A 122 -0.08 -21.65 -11.48
CA GLU A 122 -1.19 -21.09 -12.27
C GLU A 122 -0.92 -19.66 -12.78
N LEU A 123 0.26 -19.10 -12.51
CA LEU A 123 0.60 -17.69 -12.75
C LEU A 123 1.63 -17.57 -13.87
N THR A 124 1.22 -17.79 -15.12
CA THR A 124 2.11 -17.90 -16.29
C THR A 124 2.18 -16.66 -17.16
N ASP A 125 1.09 -15.89 -17.25
CA ASP A 125 1.02 -14.69 -18.10
C ASP A 125 1.52 -13.46 -17.36
N GLU A 126 2.72 -13.04 -17.65
CA GLU A 126 3.34 -11.89 -17.00
C GLU A 126 3.13 -10.59 -17.80
N ILE A 127 2.78 -9.53 -17.09
CA ILE A 127 2.60 -8.17 -17.59
C ILE A 127 3.75 -7.32 -17.03
N GLU A 128 4.56 -6.72 -17.87
CA GLU A 128 5.63 -5.81 -17.42
C GLU A 128 5.08 -4.38 -17.28
N LEU A 129 5.34 -3.75 -16.13
CA LEU A 129 4.93 -2.38 -15.80
C LEU A 129 6.13 -1.57 -15.30
N ASP A 130 6.03 -0.24 -15.44
CA ASP A 130 6.92 0.68 -14.74
C ASP A 130 6.62 0.65 -13.24
N ALA A 131 7.62 0.29 -12.45
CA ALA A 131 7.47 0.06 -11.02
C ALA A 131 7.13 1.35 -10.25
N GLN A 132 7.72 2.48 -10.64
CA GLN A 132 7.48 3.76 -9.98
C GLN A 132 6.06 4.26 -10.25
N THR A 133 5.56 4.05 -11.47
CA THR A 133 4.18 4.40 -11.84
C THR A 133 3.18 3.56 -11.05
N LEU A 134 3.40 2.24 -10.94
CA LEU A 134 2.53 1.37 -10.13
C LEU A 134 2.59 1.77 -8.64
N ALA A 135 3.78 2.09 -8.10
CA ALA A 135 3.94 2.55 -6.72
C ALA A 135 3.17 3.86 -6.46
N LYS A 136 3.18 4.79 -7.42
CA LYS A 136 2.40 6.04 -7.35
C LYS A 136 0.90 5.77 -7.36
N MET A 137 0.41 4.91 -8.25
CA MET A 137 -1.01 4.52 -8.30
C MET A 137 -1.47 3.94 -6.98
N ILE A 138 -0.68 3.01 -6.40
CA ILE A 138 -0.95 2.42 -5.09
C ILE A 138 -0.95 3.51 -4.00
N SER A 139 0.04 4.40 -3.98
CA SER A 139 0.12 5.48 -3.00
C SER A 139 -1.12 6.37 -3.00
N LYS A 140 -1.60 6.72 -4.20
CA LYS A 140 -2.77 7.58 -4.39
C LYS A 140 -4.09 6.93 -3.99
N THR A 141 -4.14 5.61 -3.78
CA THR A 141 -5.41 4.90 -3.53
C THR A 141 -5.45 4.11 -2.23
N GLN A 142 -4.33 3.55 -1.76
CA GLN A 142 -4.29 2.64 -0.60
C GLN A 142 -4.85 3.23 0.71
N PHE A 143 -4.82 4.56 0.88
CA PHE A 143 -5.32 5.22 2.08
C PHE A 143 -6.84 5.10 2.25
N ALA A 144 -7.56 4.84 1.16
CA ALA A 144 -9.01 4.68 1.14
C ALA A 144 -9.47 3.22 1.35
N ILE A 145 -8.53 2.26 1.51
CA ILE A 145 -8.88 0.86 1.81
C ILE A 145 -9.58 0.79 3.17
N SER A 146 -10.72 0.09 3.21
CA SER A 146 -11.50 -0.12 4.44
C SER A 146 -10.75 -0.97 5.47
N ASN A 147 -11.08 -0.76 6.75
CA ASN A 147 -10.69 -1.63 7.86
C ASN A 147 -11.91 -2.35 8.48
N ASP A 148 -13.08 -2.24 7.87
CA ASP A 148 -14.30 -2.86 8.35
C ASP A 148 -14.32 -4.35 7.95
N GLU A 149 -14.12 -5.24 8.92
CA GLU A 149 -14.07 -6.69 8.68
C GLU A 149 -15.39 -7.27 8.17
N THR A 150 -16.51 -6.58 8.39
CA THR A 150 -17.83 -7.03 7.89
C THR A 150 -17.98 -6.83 6.37
N ARG A 151 -17.22 -5.88 5.81
CA ARG A 151 -17.16 -5.59 4.37
C ARG A 151 -15.81 -6.00 3.80
N TYR A 152 -15.43 -7.26 3.97
CA TYR A 152 -14.11 -7.80 3.62
C TYR A 152 -13.70 -7.51 2.17
N TYR A 153 -14.63 -7.44 1.22
CA TYR A 153 -14.38 -7.09 -0.19
C TYR A 153 -13.90 -5.64 -0.38
N LEU A 154 -13.99 -4.78 0.65
CA LEU A 154 -13.40 -3.43 0.66
C LEU A 154 -12.04 -3.36 1.39
N ASN A 155 -11.59 -4.47 2.00
CA ASN A 155 -10.33 -4.51 2.78
C ASN A 155 -9.09 -4.72 1.89
N GLY A 156 -9.23 -4.44 0.60
CA GLY A 156 -8.18 -4.52 -0.39
C GLY A 156 -8.25 -3.42 -1.42
N LEU A 157 -7.23 -3.38 -2.27
CA LEU A 157 -7.16 -2.54 -3.45
C LEU A 157 -7.75 -3.29 -4.63
N PHE A 158 -8.77 -2.73 -5.28
CA PHE A 158 -9.27 -3.25 -6.54
C PHE A 158 -8.32 -2.83 -7.66
N LEU A 159 -7.57 -3.79 -8.17
CA LEU A 159 -6.68 -3.66 -9.31
C LEU A 159 -7.34 -4.31 -10.51
N HIS A 160 -7.65 -3.53 -11.53
CA HIS A 160 -8.29 -4.06 -12.73
C HIS A 160 -7.78 -3.39 -13.99
N SER A 161 -7.83 -4.12 -15.08
CA SER A 161 -7.53 -3.63 -16.42
C SER A 161 -8.75 -3.81 -17.30
N LEU A 162 -9.11 -2.78 -18.03
CA LEU A 162 -10.23 -2.80 -18.97
C LEU A 162 -9.93 -1.95 -20.21
N GLN A 163 -10.70 -2.21 -21.27
CA GLN A 163 -10.63 -1.47 -22.50
C GLN A 163 -11.59 -0.29 -22.48
N GLU A 164 -11.06 0.93 -22.67
CA GLU A 164 -11.82 2.16 -22.84
C GLU A 164 -11.44 2.83 -24.17
N ASN A 165 -12.41 3.13 -25.03
CA ASN A 165 -12.19 3.79 -26.32
C ASN A 165 -11.04 3.17 -27.16
N ASN A 166 -11.00 1.85 -27.26
CA ASN A 166 -9.95 1.05 -27.92
C ASN A 166 -8.54 1.11 -27.27
N ASN A 167 -8.42 1.69 -26.09
CA ASN A 167 -7.18 1.71 -25.30
C ASN A 167 -7.35 0.88 -24.02
N TYR A 168 -6.26 0.25 -23.57
CA TYR A 168 -6.26 -0.49 -22.31
C TYR A 168 -5.69 0.34 -21.19
N TYR A 169 -6.45 0.42 -20.08
CA TYR A 169 -6.08 1.13 -18.88
C TYR A 169 -6.00 0.18 -17.69
N LEU A 170 -5.01 0.39 -16.86
CA LEU A 170 -4.92 -0.21 -15.53
C LEU A 170 -5.46 0.80 -14.52
N HIS A 171 -6.35 0.33 -13.65
CA HIS A 171 -6.94 1.14 -12.59
C HIS A 171 -6.63 0.54 -11.23
N THR A 172 -6.38 1.41 -10.26
CA THR A 172 -6.40 1.09 -8.85
C THR A 172 -7.54 1.84 -8.18
N VAL A 173 -8.40 1.14 -7.46
CA VAL A 173 -9.56 1.72 -6.76
C VAL A 173 -9.60 1.23 -5.34
N ALA A 174 -9.88 2.12 -4.40
CA ALA A 174 -10.14 1.78 -3.01
C ALA A 174 -11.26 2.65 -2.44
N THR A 175 -12.08 2.07 -1.55
CA THR A 175 -13.14 2.79 -0.85
C THR A 175 -13.41 2.16 0.51
N ASP A 176 -13.80 2.98 1.48
CA ASP A 176 -14.32 2.55 2.79
C ASP A 176 -15.85 2.80 2.92
N GLY A 177 -16.49 3.25 1.81
CA GLY A 177 -17.89 3.62 1.76
C GLY A 177 -18.17 5.09 2.13
N HIS A 178 -17.18 5.82 2.64
CA HIS A 178 -17.28 7.25 2.97
C HIS A 178 -16.40 8.12 2.07
N ARG A 179 -15.40 7.52 1.49
CA ARG A 179 -14.51 8.13 0.49
C ARG A 179 -14.07 7.07 -0.51
N MET A 180 -13.65 7.51 -1.67
CA MET A 180 -13.10 6.64 -2.71
C MET A 180 -11.92 7.34 -3.37
N ALA A 181 -10.91 6.54 -3.72
CA ALA A 181 -9.76 6.98 -4.52
C ALA A 181 -9.62 6.09 -5.74
N LEU A 182 -9.41 6.70 -6.89
CA LEU A 182 -9.16 6.04 -8.17
C LEU A 182 -7.89 6.63 -8.79
N SER A 183 -7.04 5.78 -9.33
CA SER A 183 -5.92 6.19 -10.17
C SER A 183 -5.85 5.31 -11.40
N SER A 184 -5.59 5.92 -12.56
CA SER A 184 -5.63 5.28 -13.87
C SER A 184 -4.31 5.44 -14.60
N LEU A 185 -3.92 4.41 -15.36
CA LEU A 185 -2.72 4.39 -16.19
C LEU A 185 -3.03 3.78 -17.56
N PHE A 186 -2.68 4.46 -18.61
CA PHE A 186 -2.65 3.88 -19.95
C PHE A 186 -1.50 2.86 -20.02
N THR A 187 -1.82 1.59 -20.32
CA THR A 187 -0.82 0.52 -20.39
C THR A 187 -0.62 -0.05 -21.78
N GLY A 188 -1.62 0.05 -22.64
CA GLY A 188 -1.62 -0.64 -23.94
C GLY A 188 -1.63 -2.17 -23.86
N ILE A 189 -1.78 -2.74 -22.67
CA ILE A 189 -1.73 -4.20 -22.44
C ILE A 189 -3.11 -4.80 -22.61
N ALA A 190 -3.29 -5.55 -23.69
CA ALA A 190 -4.57 -6.16 -24.09
C ALA A 190 -4.93 -7.39 -23.21
N LYS A 191 -5.11 -7.16 -21.90
CA LYS A 191 -5.54 -8.19 -20.95
C LYS A 191 -6.51 -7.60 -19.95
N GLU A 192 -7.74 -8.08 -19.95
CA GLU A 192 -8.75 -7.66 -18.98
C GLU A 192 -8.73 -8.58 -17.76
N PHE A 193 -8.75 -7.98 -16.58
CA PHE A 193 -8.87 -8.65 -15.29
C PHE A 193 -9.42 -7.70 -14.23
N GLY A 194 -9.94 -8.26 -13.15
CA GLY A 194 -10.35 -7.50 -11.97
C GLY A 194 -10.11 -8.35 -10.72
N ILE A 195 -9.27 -7.84 -9.81
CA ILE A 195 -8.85 -8.54 -8.60
C ILE A 195 -8.84 -7.60 -7.39
N ILE A 196 -9.14 -8.15 -6.22
CA ILE A 196 -9.03 -7.41 -4.96
C ILE A 196 -7.78 -7.88 -4.22
N VAL A 197 -6.75 -7.03 -4.18
CA VAL A 197 -5.47 -7.31 -3.54
C VAL A 197 -5.55 -6.93 -2.06
N PRO A 198 -5.27 -7.85 -1.11
CA PRO A 198 -5.36 -7.56 0.31
C PRO A 198 -4.47 -6.37 0.75
N LYS A 199 -4.93 -5.59 1.72
CA LYS A 199 -4.26 -4.39 2.23
C LYS A 199 -2.79 -4.62 2.61
N LYS A 200 -2.49 -5.74 3.30
CA LYS A 200 -1.11 -6.12 3.67
C LYS A 200 -0.26 -6.31 2.42
N THR A 201 -0.77 -7.06 1.45
CA THR A 201 -0.09 -7.32 0.17
C THR A 201 0.18 -6.02 -0.60
N VAL A 202 -0.80 -5.12 -0.68
CA VAL A 202 -0.64 -3.79 -1.30
C VAL A 202 0.51 -3.01 -0.68
N SER A 203 0.60 -3.00 0.66
CA SER A 203 1.67 -2.31 1.38
C SER A 203 3.05 -2.92 1.10
N GLU A 204 3.14 -4.25 1.04
CA GLU A 204 4.39 -4.95 0.74
C GLU A 204 4.81 -4.77 -0.73
N ILE A 205 3.87 -4.83 -1.68
CA ILE A 205 4.14 -4.54 -3.10
C ILE A 205 4.75 -3.15 -3.20
N LYS A 206 4.06 -2.12 -2.67
CA LYS A 206 4.54 -0.73 -2.72
C LYS A 206 5.96 -0.61 -2.17
N ARG A 207 6.22 -1.13 -0.95
CA ARG A 207 7.51 -1.07 -0.28
C ARG A 207 8.66 -1.66 -1.12
N ILE A 208 8.39 -2.79 -1.80
CA ILE A 208 9.41 -3.51 -2.58
C ILE A 208 9.68 -2.82 -3.91
N ILE A 209 8.63 -2.30 -4.60
CA ILE A 209 8.78 -1.72 -5.93
C ILE A 209 9.25 -0.25 -5.94
N GLU A 210 9.18 0.47 -4.81
CA GLU A 210 9.52 1.91 -4.73
C GLU A 210 10.92 2.27 -5.27
N ASN A 211 11.89 1.33 -5.14
CA ASN A 211 13.29 1.57 -5.53
C ASN A 211 13.70 0.82 -6.80
N THR A 212 12.75 0.32 -7.57
CA THR A 212 13.01 -0.46 -8.78
C THR A 212 12.46 0.25 -10.02
N LYS A 213 12.89 -0.19 -11.20
CA LYS A 213 12.45 0.41 -12.47
C LYS A 213 11.29 -0.37 -13.09
N LYS A 214 11.34 -1.69 -13.00
CA LYS A 214 10.40 -2.59 -13.66
C LYS A 214 9.84 -3.59 -12.67
N VAL A 215 8.59 -3.93 -12.87
CA VAL A 215 7.87 -4.96 -12.14
C VAL A 215 7.12 -5.84 -13.12
N SER A 216 7.18 -7.17 -12.90
CA SER A 216 6.35 -8.12 -13.61
C SER A 216 5.17 -8.53 -12.73
N LEU A 217 3.98 -8.50 -13.31
CA LEU A 217 2.69 -8.83 -12.69
C LEU A 217 2.07 -10.03 -13.39
N ALA A 218 1.74 -11.09 -12.66
CA ALA A 218 0.90 -12.18 -13.14
C ALA A 218 -0.31 -12.36 -12.22
N VAL A 219 -1.47 -12.62 -12.83
CA VAL A 219 -2.75 -12.67 -12.14
C VAL A 219 -3.51 -13.93 -12.51
N SER A 220 -4.03 -14.64 -11.52
CA SER A 220 -5.04 -15.68 -11.65
C SER A 220 -6.34 -15.26 -10.94
N ARG A 221 -7.34 -16.12 -10.91
CA ARG A 221 -8.59 -15.86 -10.20
C ARG A 221 -8.42 -15.76 -8.67
N VAL A 222 -7.40 -16.39 -8.11
CA VAL A 222 -7.22 -16.55 -6.65
C VAL A 222 -5.89 -16.05 -6.13
N LYS A 223 -4.94 -15.70 -7.02
CA LYS A 223 -3.59 -15.28 -6.64
C LYS A 223 -3.06 -14.18 -7.54
N ILE A 224 -2.15 -13.38 -6.98
CA ILE A 224 -1.31 -12.43 -7.68
C ILE A 224 0.17 -12.79 -7.43
N LYS A 225 0.99 -12.68 -8.46
CA LYS A 225 2.45 -12.78 -8.38
C LYS A 225 3.06 -11.46 -8.87
N ILE A 226 3.96 -10.93 -8.08
CA ILE A 226 4.77 -9.76 -8.42
C ILE A 226 6.23 -10.18 -8.38
N VAL A 227 6.95 -9.90 -9.45
CA VAL A 227 8.41 -10.12 -9.54
C VAL A 227 9.09 -8.79 -9.76
N CYS A 228 10.07 -8.52 -8.91
CA CYS A 228 10.80 -7.27 -8.90
C CYS A 228 12.26 -7.53 -8.50
N ASP A 229 13.19 -7.33 -9.42
CA ASP A 229 14.61 -7.68 -9.25
C ASP A 229 14.79 -9.12 -8.74
N LYS A 230 15.30 -9.27 -7.52
CA LYS A 230 15.56 -10.55 -6.85
C LYS A 230 14.45 -10.96 -5.88
N THR A 231 13.34 -10.26 -5.87
CA THR A 231 12.24 -10.46 -4.92
C THR A 231 10.96 -10.86 -5.65
N THR A 232 10.28 -11.88 -5.14
CA THR A 232 8.99 -12.34 -5.63
C THR A 232 7.97 -12.30 -4.50
N ILE A 233 6.81 -11.72 -4.77
CA ILE A 233 5.63 -11.75 -3.90
C ILE A 233 4.58 -12.63 -4.55
N ILE A 234 4.03 -13.58 -3.82
CA ILE A 234 2.84 -14.34 -4.21
C ILE A 234 1.81 -14.13 -3.10
N SER A 235 0.61 -13.71 -3.45
CA SER A 235 -0.45 -13.50 -2.48
C SER A 235 -1.76 -14.08 -2.94
N LYS A 236 -2.54 -14.62 -2.01
CA LYS A 236 -3.95 -14.88 -2.23
C LYS A 236 -4.69 -13.56 -2.43
N LEU A 237 -5.77 -13.60 -3.18
CA LEU A 237 -6.68 -12.48 -3.42
C LEU A 237 -7.86 -12.56 -2.47
N ILE A 238 -8.52 -11.43 -2.24
CA ILE A 238 -9.80 -11.42 -1.55
C ILE A 238 -10.86 -11.96 -2.51
N ASP A 239 -11.53 -13.04 -2.11
CA ASP A 239 -12.64 -13.63 -2.84
C ASP A 239 -13.89 -12.77 -2.62
N GLY A 240 -14.35 -12.09 -3.67
CA GLY A 240 -15.51 -11.19 -3.61
C GLY A 240 -15.61 -10.32 -4.85
N GLU A 241 -16.73 -9.64 -4.97
CA GLU A 241 -16.99 -8.68 -6.02
C GLU A 241 -16.83 -7.25 -5.49
N PHE A 242 -15.94 -6.47 -6.11
CA PHE A 242 -15.81 -5.07 -5.77
C PHE A 242 -17.03 -4.29 -6.28
N PRO A 243 -17.61 -3.36 -5.48
CA PRO A 243 -18.78 -2.61 -5.89
C PRO A 243 -18.57 -1.83 -7.20
N PRO A 244 -19.61 -1.67 -8.02
CA PRO A 244 -19.54 -0.89 -9.26
C PRO A 244 -19.32 0.60 -8.95
N TYR A 245 -18.08 0.98 -8.79
CA TYR A 245 -17.64 2.30 -8.33
C TYR A 245 -17.94 3.43 -9.34
N ASP A 246 -18.06 3.10 -10.61
CA ASP A 246 -18.47 4.02 -11.70
C ASP A 246 -19.83 4.70 -11.42
N LYS A 247 -20.71 4.01 -10.71
CA LYS A 247 -22.01 4.53 -10.29
C LYS A 247 -21.95 5.53 -9.14
N VAL A 248 -20.85 5.52 -8.40
CA VAL A 248 -20.61 6.43 -7.25
C VAL A 248 -19.93 7.72 -7.70
N LEU A 249 -19.33 7.74 -8.87
CA LEU A 249 -18.69 8.92 -9.43
C LEU A 249 -19.71 10.03 -9.71
N PRO A 250 -19.59 11.21 -9.08
CA PRO A 250 -20.52 12.31 -9.30
C PRO A 250 -20.39 12.83 -10.73
N LYS A 251 -21.52 12.99 -11.43
CA LYS A 251 -21.58 13.48 -12.82
C LYS A 251 -22.03 14.94 -12.94
N ASN A 252 -22.63 15.48 -11.89
CA ASN A 252 -23.32 16.78 -11.93
C ASN A 252 -22.66 17.81 -10.99
N ASN A 253 -21.38 17.68 -10.68
CA ASN A 253 -20.65 18.60 -9.82
C ASN A 253 -20.13 19.78 -10.63
N PHE A 254 -21.00 20.79 -10.86
CA PHE A 254 -20.70 21.94 -11.69
C PHE A 254 -20.17 23.16 -10.92
N ASN A 255 -20.32 23.19 -9.57
CA ASN A 255 -19.76 24.25 -8.73
C ASN A 255 -18.30 23.92 -8.45
N ILE A 256 -17.37 24.63 -9.11
CA ILE A 256 -15.95 24.31 -9.14
C ILE A 256 -15.15 25.39 -8.42
N VAL A 257 -14.26 24.96 -7.52
CA VAL A 257 -13.32 25.85 -6.86
C VAL A 257 -11.90 25.33 -6.98
N ASN A 258 -10.96 26.19 -7.31
CA ASN A 258 -9.52 25.94 -7.31
C ASN A 258 -8.91 26.57 -6.07
N ILE A 259 -8.16 25.79 -5.30
CA ILE A 259 -7.56 26.23 -4.04
C ILE A 259 -6.09 25.83 -4.03
N LYS A 260 -5.20 26.70 -3.57
CA LYS A 260 -3.80 26.35 -3.37
C LYS A 260 -3.70 25.22 -2.35
N ARG A 261 -3.09 24.10 -2.77
CA ARG A 261 -2.99 22.87 -2.00
C ARG A 261 -2.41 23.11 -0.58
N LYS A 262 -1.34 23.89 -0.51
CA LYS A 262 -0.66 24.16 0.76
C LYS A 262 -1.57 24.92 1.71
N ASP A 263 -2.23 25.99 1.24
CA ASP A 263 -3.08 26.84 2.07
C ASP A 263 -4.28 26.03 2.60
N LEU A 264 -4.91 25.22 1.73
CA LEU A 264 -6.01 24.34 2.15
C LEU A 264 -5.56 23.27 3.15
N PHE A 265 -4.39 22.63 2.91
CA PHE A 265 -3.86 21.62 3.82
C PHE A 265 -3.56 22.22 5.20
N ASP A 266 -2.85 23.35 5.24
CA ASP A 266 -2.47 24.01 6.49
C ASP A 266 -3.69 24.49 7.30
N CYS A 267 -4.74 25.01 6.62
CA CYS A 267 -6.01 25.39 7.26
C CYS A 267 -6.75 24.16 7.82
N LEU A 268 -6.86 23.09 7.03
CA LEU A 268 -7.50 21.85 7.47
C LEU A 268 -6.76 21.18 8.63
N ASP A 269 -5.44 21.19 8.61
CA ASP A 269 -4.63 20.62 9.69
C ASP A 269 -4.87 21.36 11.01
N ARG A 270 -4.84 22.71 11.00
CA ARG A 270 -5.13 23.53 12.19
C ARG A 270 -6.55 23.33 12.71
N ILE A 271 -7.55 23.40 11.84
CA ILE A 271 -8.96 23.33 12.26
C ILE A 271 -9.34 21.93 12.75
N SER A 272 -8.69 20.89 12.21
CA SER A 272 -8.92 19.49 12.59
C SER A 272 -8.61 19.18 14.06
N ILE A 273 -7.77 20.01 14.70
CA ILE A 273 -7.43 19.86 16.13
C ILE A 273 -8.68 19.98 17.02
N LEU A 274 -9.64 20.81 16.62
CA LEU A 274 -10.89 21.01 17.35
C LEU A 274 -12.06 20.17 16.85
N ALA A 275 -11.90 19.48 15.74
CA ALA A 275 -12.88 18.52 15.21
C ALA A 275 -12.82 17.19 15.97
N ASN A 276 -13.25 17.18 17.23
CA ASN A 276 -13.11 16.03 18.14
C ASN A 276 -14.39 15.17 18.24
N ASP A 277 -15.42 15.45 17.46
CA ASP A 277 -16.61 14.62 17.39
C ASP A 277 -16.33 13.24 16.78
N LYS A 278 -17.30 12.33 16.88
CA LYS A 278 -17.18 10.97 16.31
C LYS A 278 -16.85 10.96 14.81
N HIS A 279 -17.28 11.99 14.09
CA HIS A 279 -17.14 12.10 12.64
C HIS A 279 -16.00 13.01 12.20
N ARG A 280 -15.30 13.67 13.14
CA ARG A 280 -14.27 14.68 12.87
C ARG A 280 -14.77 15.72 11.87
N SER A 281 -15.98 16.21 12.10
CA SER A 281 -16.72 17.02 11.14
C SER A 281 -16.15 18.42 11.04
N VAL A 282 -15.89 18.84 9.82
CA VAL A 282 -15.61 20.23 9.45
C VAL A 282 -16.65 20.70 8.45
N LYS A 283 -17.24 21.84 8.70
CA LYS A 283 -18.19 22.49 7.80
C LYS A 283 -17.43 23.33 6.78
N ILE A 284 -17.70 23.12 5.51
CA ILE A 284 -17.23 23.95 4.39
C ILE A 284 -18.36 24.88 3.98
N LYS A 285 -18.06 26.18 3.90
CA LYS A 285 -18.94 27.18 3.28
C LYS A 285 -18.20 27.85 2.12
N LEU A 286 -18.79 27.83 0.95
CA LEU A 286 -18.23 28.40 -0.26
C LEU A 286 -19.20 29.43 -0.83
N PHE A 287 -18.79 30.70 -0.91
CA PHE A 287 -19.60 31.82 -1.36
C PHE A 287 -18.72 33.04 -1.66
N GLU A 288 -19.12 33.87 -2.63
CA GLU A 288 -18.57 35.22 -2.86
C GLU A 288 -17.03 35.32 -2.76
N ASN A 289 -16.32 34.44 -3.49
CA ASN A 289 -14.85 34.36 -3.49
C ASN A 289 -14.21 33.93 -2.16
N LYS A 290 -14.96 33.27 -1.28
CA LYS A 290 -14.49 32.79 0.01
C LYS A 290 -14.73 31.30 0.17
N PHE A 291 -13.71 30.59 0.66
CA PHE A 291 -13.78 29.21 1.11
C PHE A 291 -13.54 29.16 2.61
N CYS A 292 -14.60 28.90 3.36
CA CYS A 292 -14.55 28.94 4.82
C CYS A 292 -14.61 27.52 5.37
N LEU A 293 -13.81 27.27 6.40
CA LEU A 293 -13.79 26.05 7.19
C LEU A 293 -14.24 26.37 8.62
N GLN A 294 -15.15 25.59 9.15
CA GLN A 294 -15.72 25.85 10.48
C GLN A 294 -15.90 24.55 11.26
N VAL A 295 -15.61 24.58 12.57
CA VAL A 295 -15.95 23.53 13.53
C VAL A 295 -16.82 24.13 14.61
N GLY A 296 -17.89 23.42 15.03
CA GLY A 296 -18.88 23.89 16.01
C GLY A 296 -20.06 24.62 15.38
N ASP A 297 -20.80 25.35 16.18
CA ASP A 297 -22.06 26.01 15.80
C ASP A 297 -21.84 27.21 14.90
N ASP A 298 -22.86 27.57 14.12
CA ASP A 298 -22.81 28.73 13.22
C ASP A 298 -22.77 30.08 13.98
N VAL A 299 -23.33 30.15 15.18
CA VAL A 299 -23.41 31.38 15.98
C VAL A 299 -22.15 31.62 16.81
N ASN A 300 -21.51 30.54 17.28
CA ASN A 300 -20.30 30.61 18.08
C ASN A 300 -19.35 29.48 17.73
N PRO A 301 -18.63 29.57 16.59
CA PRO A 301 -17.73 28.50 16.12
C PRO A 301 -16.57 28.31 17.09
N LEU A 302 -16.21 27.04 17.33
CA LEU A 302 -15.01 26.68 18.09
C LEU A 302 -13.73 26.98 17.29
N ALA A 303 -13.80 26.86 15.98
CA ALA A 303 -12.74 27.24 15.05
C ALA A 303 -13.33 27.73 13.73
N TYR A 304 -12.68 28.73 13.13
CA TYR A 304 -13.04 29.30 11.83
C TYR A 304 -11.77 29.71 11.09
N GLU A 305 -11.69 29.27 9.84
CA GLU A 305 -10.62 29.64 8.91
C GLU A 305 -11.23 30.05 7.57
N GLU A 306 -10.61 31.00 6.90
CA GLU A 306 -11.09 31.54 5.64
C GLU A 306 -9.95 31.62 4.63
N LEU A 307 -10.20 31.18 3.40
CA LEU A 307 -9.31 31.29 2.27
C LEU A 307 -9.98 32.11 1.16
N ASP A 308 -9.23 33.04 0.58
CA ASP A 308 -9.66 33.74 -0.62
C ASP A 308 -9.53 32.82 -1.83
N VAL A 309 -10.59 32.70 -2.60
CA VAL A 309 -10.68 31.88 -3.80
C VAL A 309 -11.38 32.67 -4.91
N VAL A 310 -11.27 32.20 -6.17
CA VAL A 310 -12.10 32.72 -7.26
C VAL A 310 -13.32 31.83 -7.40
N TYR A 311 -14.49 32.36 -7.00
CA TYR A 311 -15.74 31.59 -7.02
C TYR A 311 -16.96 32.50 -7.15
N ASN A 312 -17.78 32.26 -8.18
CA ASN A 312 -18.96 33.05 -8.48
C ASN A 312 -20.21 32.19 -8.72
N ASP A 313 -20.15 30.88 -8.41
CA ASP A 313 -21.26 29.97 -8.57
C ASP A 313 -22.18 29.94 -7.32
N ASN A 314 -23.04 28.95 -7.21
CA ASN A 314 -24.00 28.83 -6.13
C ASN A 314 -23.33 28.67 -4.76
N LYS A 315 -23.92 29.28 -3.73
CA LYS A 315 -23.49 29.06 -2.35
C LYS A 315 -23.59 27.58 -2.01
N ILE A 316 -22.48 27.00 -1.49
CA ILE A 316 -22.40 25.63 -1.00
C ILE A 316 -22.14 25.65 0.50
N GLU A 317 -22.86 24.79 1.23
CA GLU A 317 -22.61 24.49 2.64
C GLU A 317 -22.70 22.99 2.84
N SER A 318 -21.60 22.37 3.29
CA SER A 318 -21.50 20.93 3.44
C SER A 318 -20.54 20.55 4.55
N GLY A 319 -20.79 19.42 5.23
CA GLY A 319 -19.89 18.87 6.23
C GLY A 319 -19.07 17.72 5.67
N PHE A 320 -17.81 17.66 6.07
CA PHE A 320 -16.92 16.55 5.69
C PHE A 320 -16.05 16.10 6.87
N ASN A 321 -15.57 14.86 6.80
CA ASN A 321 -14.56 14.39 7.73
C ASN A 321 -13.21 15.04 7.40
N SER A 322 -12.67 15.82 8.33
CA SER A 322 -11.41 16.58 8.17
C SER A 322 -10.22 15.67 7.87
N LYS A 323 -10.15 14.50 8.52
CA LYS A 323 -9.08 13.53 8.28
C LYS A 323 -9.15 12.98 6.86
N TYR A 324 -10.34 12.71 6.33
CA TYR A 324 -10.49 12.23 4.95
C TYR A 324 -10.06 13.27 3.93
N LEU A 325 -10.39 14.54 4.19
CA LEU A 325 -9.91 15.65 3.34
C LEU A 325 -8.38 15.75 3.38
N LEU A 326 -7.77 15.72 4.56
CA LEU A 326 -6.31 15.76 4.72
C LEU A 326 -5.63 14.58 4.01
N ASP A 327 -6.15 13.35 4.18
CA ASP A 327 -5.62 12.16 3.51
C ASP A 327 -5.66 12.31 1.99
N ILE A 328 -6.74 12.87 1.42
CA ILE A 328 -6.90 13.11 -0.01
C ILE A 328 -5.93 14.18 -0.50
N ILE A 329 -5.89 15.35 0.17
CA ILE A 329 -5.06 16.48 -0.25
C ILE A 329 -3.57 16.14 -0.19
N ALA A 330 -3.17 15.28 0.76
CA ALA A 330 -1.80 14.76 0.84
C ALA A 330 -1.38 13.95 -0.39
N GLN A 331 -2.32 13.40 -1.17
CA GLN A 331 -2.02 12.64 -2.39
C GLN A 331 -1.87 13.53 -3.64
N ILE A 332 -2.22 14.80 -3.55
CA ILE A 332 -2.14 15.73 -4.67
C ILE A 332 -0.74 16.35 -4.72
N GLU A 333 -0.04 16.15 -5.83
CA GLU A 333 1.35 16.64 -6.01
C GLU A 333 1.40 18.08 -6.56
N LYS A 334 0.33 18.56 -7.19
CA LYS A 334 0.23 19.88 -7.81
C LYS A 334 0.02 21.00 -6.78
N GLU A 335 0.31 22.23 -7.21
CA GLU A 335 0.11 23.41 -6.39
C GLU A 335 -1.36 23.71 -6.10
N GLU A 336 -2.28 23.26 -6.98
CA GLU A 336 -3.70 23.50 -6.86
C GLU A 336 -4.51 22.22 -6.72
N VAL A 337 -5.55 22.29 -5.92
CA VAL A 337 -6.61 21.30 -5.72
C VAL A 337 -7.87 21.80 -6.38
N VAL A 338 -8.49 20.99 -7.22
CA VAL A 338 -9.80 21.27 -7.82
C VAL A 338 -10.85 20.52 -7.03
N ILE A 339 -11.79 21.25 -6.40
CA ILE A 339 -12.92 20.64 -5.70
C ILE A 339 -14.19 20.99 -6.47
N LYS A 340 -15.00 19.96 -6.74
CA LYS A 340 -16.25 20.08 -7.49
C LYS A 340 -17.42 19.63 -6.63
N PHE A 341 -18.42 20.48 -6.50
CA PHE A 341 -19.64 20.23 -5.74
C PHE A 341 -20.86 20.24 -6.67
N ASN A 342 -21.86 19.43 -6.37
CA ASN A 342 -23.20 19.60 -6.91
C ASN A 342 -24.02 20.51 -5.99
N ASP A 343 -24.16 20.10 -4.73
CA ASP A 343 -24.86 20.77 -3.65
C ASP A 343 -24.19 20.46 -2.30
N GLY A 344 -24.83 20.79 -1.17
CA GLY A 344 -24.30 20.53 0.17
C GLY A 344 -24.49 19.10 0.68
N PHE A 345 -25.22 18.25 -0.05
CA PHE A 345 -25.62 16.90 0.40
C PHE A 345 -25.09 15.79 -0.50
N SER A 346 -24.66 16.13 -1.71
CA SER A 346 -24.09 15.21 -2.68
C SER A 346 -22.58 15.00 -2.45
N PRO A 347 -22.03 13.87 -2.89
CA PRO A 347 -20.59 13.63 -2.80
C PRO A 347 -19.79 14.71 -3.54
N ALA A 348 -18.70 15.18 -2.92
CA ALA A 348 -17.76 16.07 -3.57
C ALA A 348 -16.72 15.27 -4.36
N LEU A 349 -16.30 15.79 -5.51
CA LEU A 349 -15.23 15.26 -6.33
C LEU A 349 -13.99 16.15 -6.16
N ILE A 350 -12.85 15.55 -5.88
CA ILE A 350 -11.58 16.23 -5.74
C ILE A 350 -10.63 15.65 -6.78
N GLU A 351 -10.01 16.53 -7.55
CA GLU A 351 -9.10 16.17 -8.64
C GLU A 351 -7.76 16.87 -8.49
N SER A 352 -6.72 16.25 -9.00
CA SER A 352 -5.47 16.93 -9.30
C SER A 352 -5.50 17.39 -10.76
N SER A 353 -4.88 18.52 -11.06
CA SER A 353 -4.82 19.07 -12.43
C SER A 353 -4.14 18.16 -13.47
N ASP A 354 -3.50 17.06 -13.06
CA ASP A 354 -2.87 16.07 -13.94
C ASP A 354 -3.75 14.86 -14.29
N SER A 355 -5.04 14.89 -13.93
CA SER A 355 -6.15 14.06 -14.41
C SER A 355 -6.08 12.52 -14.28
N ASN A 356 -4.99 11.93 -13.80
CA ASN A 356 -4.89 10.47 -13.70
C ASN A 356 -5.41 9.90 -12.37
N SER A 357 -5.82 10.78 -11.45
CA SER A 357 -6.36 10.37 -10.15
C SER A 357 -7.51 11.26 -9.75
N LEU A 358 -8.56 10.66 -9.23
CA LEU A 358 -9.71 11.35 -8.70
C LEU A 358 -10.13 10.77 -7.36
N PHE A 359 -10.72 11.62 -6.54
CA PHE A 359 -11.14 11.28 -5.19
C PHE A 359 -12.58 11.71 -4.98
N VAL A 360 -13.37 10.86 -4.37
CA VAL A 360 -14.75 11.16 -3.96
C VAL A 360 -14.82 11.15 -2.45
N ILE A 361 -15.49 12.13 -1.88
CA ILE A 361 -15.75 12.19 -0.44
C ILE A 361 -17.24 12.40 -0.18
N MET A 362 -17.80 11.57 0.70
CA MET A 362 -19.20 11.67 1.10
C MET A 362 -19.38 12.75 2.16
N PRO A 363 -20.42 13.59 2.06
CA PRO A 363 -20.73 14.54 3.10
C PRO A 363 -21.19 13.83 4.39
N VAL A 364 -20.92 14.46 5.53
CA VAL A 364 -21.45 14.08 6.83
C VAL A 364 -22.53 15.08 7.27
N ARG A 365 -23.52 14.60 8.00
CA ARG A 365 -24.53 15.51 8.60
C ARG A 365 -23.87 16.34 9.70
N ILE A 366 -24.08 17.65 9.65
CA ILE A 366 -23.62 18.67 10.58
C ILE A 366 -24.81 19.36 11.25
#